data_63f2923166130e7cd0dbffd7e3568fd6
#
_entry.id   63f2923166130e7cd0dbffd7e3568fd6
#
_cell.length_a   1.000
_cell.length_b   1.000
_cell.length_c   1.000
_cell.angle_alpha   90.00
_cell.angle_beta   90.00
_cell.angle_gamma   90.00
#
_symmetry.space_group_name_H-M   'P 1'
#
loop_
_entity.id
_entity.type
_entity.pdbx_description
1 polymer ?
#
loop_
_entity_poly.entity_id
_entity_poly.type
_entity_poly.pdbx_seq_one_letter_code
_entity_poly.pdbx_strand_id
1 'polypeptide(L)'
;MKRIQDELQDLGRFSEPALLILLSLADGPKHGYAMTKDIAAVSGQNLGPGTLYGAITRLEGREWIAPLPSEERRRPYRLTDAGRRVLRHRLEAMKAMMKVGARRLADA
;
A
#
# COMPACT_ATOMS: atom_id res chain seq x y z
N MET A 1 10.69 -20.52 -19.80
CA MET A 1 9.64 -20.75 -18.77
C MET A 1 9.85 -19.79 -17.61
N LYS A 2 8.85 -19.03 -17.23
CA LYS A 2 8.95 -18.13 -16.08
C LYS A 2 9.03 -18.92 -14.78
N ARG A 3 9.88 -18.46 -13.86
CA ARG A 3 9.93 -19.02 -12.51
C ARG A 3 8.73 -18.52 -11.72
N ILE A 4 8.36 -19.28 -10.68
CA ILE A 4 7.25 -18.90 -9.79
C ILE A 4 7.44 -17.49 -9.25
N GLN A 5 8.66 -17.08 -8.89
CA GLN A 5 8.96 -15.74 -8.41
C GLN A 5 8.63 -14.67 -9.45
N ASP A 6 8.94 -14.92 -10.72
CA ASP A 6 8.64 -13.98 -11.80
C ASP A 6 7.13 -13.85 -12.01
N GLU A 7 6.41 -14.96 -11.91
CA GLU A 7 4.94 -14.96 -11.98
C GLU A 7 4.32 -14.19 -10.83
N LEU A 8 4.86 -14.34 -9.61
CA LEU A 8 4.39 -13.59 -8.45
C LEU A 8 4.68 -12.10 -8.60
N GLN A 9 5.82 -11.72 -9.19
CA GLN A 9 6.11 -10.31 -9.45
C GLN A 9 5.17 -9.71 -10.49
N ASP A 10 4.87 -10.46 -11.55
CA ASP A 10 3.91 -10.02 -12.56
C ASP A 10 2.54 -9.80 -11.93
N LEU A 11 2.11 -10.70 -11.06
CA LEU A 11 0.86 -10.57 -10.33
C LEU A 11 0.90 -9.37 -9.40
N GLY A 12 2.06 -9.11 -8.76
CA GLY A 12 2.26 -7.98 -7.87
C GLY A 12 2.13 -6.62 -8.56
N ARG A 13 2.34 -6.54 -9.88
CA ARG A 13 2.14 -5.30 -10.64
C ARG A 13 0.70 -4.80 -10.60
N PHE A 14 -0.23 -5.69 -10.35
CA PHE A 14 -1.65 -5.35 -10.25
C PHE A 14 -2.06 -4.96 -8.82
N SER A 15 -1.10 -4.98 -7.88
CA SER A 15 -1.37 -4.49 -6.53
C SER A 15 -1.61 -3.00 -6.58
N GLU A 16 -2.63 -2.55 -5.87
CA GLU A 16 -3.03 -1.15 -5.86
C GLU A 16 -2.02 -0.30 -5.07
N PRO A 17 -1.33 0.67 -5.71
CA PRO A 17 -0.36 1.51 -5.00
C PRO A 17 -0.96 2.27 -3.82
N ALA A 18 -2.23 2.65 -3.92
CA ALA A 18 -2.95 3.34 -2.85
C ALA A 18 -2.99 2.49 -1.57
N LEU A 19 -3.28 1.20 -1.71
CA LEU A 19 -3.32 0.28 -0.56
C LEU A 19 -1.95 0.19 0.12
N LEU A 20 -0.89 0.13 -0.67
CA LEU A 20 0.48 0.04 -0.14
C LEU A 20 0.88 1.32 0.61
N ILE A 21 0.43 2.48 0.15
CA ILE A 21 0.67 3.74 0.83
C ILE A 21 -0.08 3.78 2.16
N LEU A 22 -1.36 3.41 2.18
CA LEU A 22 -2.13 3.35 3.42
C LEU A 22 -1.48 2.40 4.42
N LEU A 23 -1.03 1.23 3.93
CA LEU A 23 -0.34 0.25 4.76
C LEU A 23 0.95 0.83 5.36
N SER A 24 1.73 1.52 4.53
CA SER A 24 2.99 2.13 4.97
C SER A 24 2.76 3.17 6.06
N LEU A 25 1.69 3.95 5.97
CA LEU A 25 1.39 5.00 6.94
C LEU A 25 0.72 4.48 8.21
N ALA A 26 0.35 3.21 8.26
CA ALA A 26 -0.34 2.64 9.42
C ALA A 26 0.52 2.62 10.69
N ASP A 27 1.84 2.53 10.55
CA ASP A 27 2.75 2.53 11.70
C ASP A 27 3.31 3.91 12.05
N GLY A 28 2.93 4.95 11.33
CA GLY A 28 3.35 6.31 11.60
C GLY A 28 3.51 7.17 10.37
N PRO A 29 3.60 8.48 10.55
CA PRO A 29 3.80 9.41 9.44
C PRO A 29 5.12 9.18 8.71
N LYS A 30 5.10 9.38 7.38
CA LYS A 30 6.28 9.26 6.51
C LYS A 30 6.18 10.24 5.35
N HIS A 31 7.33 10.73 4.89
CA HIS A 31 7.42 11.41 3.60
C HIS A 31 7.57 10.37 2.48
N GLY A 32 7.39 10.83 1.22
CA GLY A 32 7.34 9.93 0.07
C GLY A 32 8.52 8.98 -0.09
N TYR A 33 9.74 9.47 0.16
CA TYR A 33 10.94 8.64 0.05
C TYR A 33 10.92 7.48 1.06
N ALA A 34 10.53 7.76 2.29
CA ALA A 34 10.42 6.73 3.33
C ALA A 34 9.32 5.73 3.01
N MET A 35 8.20 6.19 2.42
CA MET A 35 7.14 5.30 1.95
C MET A 35 7.68 4.32 0.89
N THR A 36 8.42 4.84 -0.09
CA THR A 36 9.00 4.03 -1.16
C THR A 36 9.87 2.91 -0.60
N LYS A 37 10.72 3.23 0.36
CA LYS A 37 11.59 2.24 0.99
C LYS A 37 10.80 1.22 1.78
N ASP A 38 9.83 1.67 2.56
CA ASP A 38 9.00 0.78 3.36
C ASP A 38 8.17 -0.15 2.48
N ILE A 39 7.54 0.38 1.44
CA ILE A 39 6.75 -0.41 0.50
C ILE A 39 7.61 -1.48 -0.17
N ALA A 40 8.83 -1.15 -0.59
CA ALA A 40 9.75 -2.11 -1.17
C ALA A 40 10.09 -3.23 -0.17
N ALA A 41 10.33 -2.86 1.08
CA ALA A 41 10.66 -3.84 2.13
C ALA A 41 9.48 -4.78 2.44
N VAL A 42 8.26 -4.25 2.47
CA VAL A 42 7.06 -5.01 2.84
C VAL A 42 6.52 -5.84 1.68
N SER A 43 6.50 -5.27 0.47
CA SER A 43 5.82 -5.89 -0.69
C SER A 43 6.75 -6.35 -1.79
N GLY A 44 8.01 -5.94 -1.77
CA GLY A 44 8.93 -6.18 -2.87
C GLY A 44 8.69 -5.29 -4.08
N GLN A 45 7.72 -4.38 -4.02
CA GLN A 45 7.40 -3.50 -5.15
C GLN A 45 8.16 -2.19 -5.06
N ASN A 46 8.69 -1.76 -6.20
CA ASN A 46 9.39 -0.49 -6.33
C ASN A 46 8.49 0.49 -7.07
N LEU A 47 7.89 1.42 -6.35
CA LEU A 47 7.05 2.44 -6.95
C LEU A 47 7.90 3.58 -7.49
N GLY A 48 7.70 3.92 -8.76
CA GLY A 48 8.32 5.11 -9.33
C GLY A 48 7.68 6.38 -8.77
N PRO A 49 8.39 7.54 -8.89
CA PRO A 49 7.89 8.80 -8.33
C PRO A 49 6.52 9.21 -8.88
N GLY A 50 6.30 9.04 -10.18
CA GLY A 50 5.01 9.39 -10.78
C GLY A 50 3.85 8.58 -10.22
N THR A 51 4.04 7.29 -10.07
CA THR A 51 3.03 6.40 -9.50
C THR A 51 2.78 6.73 -8.03
N LEU A 52 3.85 6.93 -7.27
CA LEU A 52 3.76 7.26 -5.84
C LEU A 52 3.00 8.57 -5.62
N TYR A 53 3.48 9.66 -6.23
CA TYR A 53 2.88 10.97 -5.99
C TYR A 53 1.50 11.12 -6.61
N GLY A 54 1.23 10.42 -7.71
CA GLY A 54 -0.13 10.35 -8.26
C GLY A 54 -1.10 9.69 -7.29
N ALA A 55 -0.68 8.60 -6.65
CA ALA A 55 -1.50 7.93 -5.64
C ALA A 55 -1.67 8.78 -4.39
N ILE A 56 -0.60 9.46 -3.93
CA ILE A 56 -0.67 10.38 -2.78
C ILE A 56 -1.70 11.47 -3.05
N THR A 57 -1.68 12.06 -4.23
CA THR A 57 -2.65 13.11 -4.61
C THR A 57 -4.09 12.61 -4.52
N ARG A 58 -4.34 11.40 -5.04
CA ARG A 58 -5.68 10.81 -4.98
C ARG A 58 -6.12 10.50 -3.55
N LEU A 59 -5.22 9.98 -2.74
CA LEU A 59 -5.52 9.64 -1.33
C LEU A 59 -5.78 10.88 -0.50
N GLU A 60 -4.98 11.93 -0.73
CA GLU A 60 -5.17 13.22 -0.08
C GLU A 60 -6.52 13.84 -0.47
N GLY A 61 -6.87 13.76 -1.76
CA GLY A 61 -8.16 14.24 -2.25
C GLY A 61 -9.36 13.56 -1.62
N ARG A 62 -9.20 12.30 -1.23
CA ARG A 62 -10.24 11.53 -0.51
C ARG A 62 -10.17 11.70 1.01
N GLU A 63 -9.21 12.45 1.49
CA GLU A 63 -8.98 12.68 2.91
C GLU A 63 -8.66 11.40 3.71
N TRP A 64 -8.09 10.40 3.02
CA TRP A 64 -7.62 9.18 3.67
C TRP A 64 -6.21 9.33 4.22
N ILE A 65 -5.47 10.29 3.69
CA ILE A 65 -4.19 10.75 4.24
C ILE A 65 -4.23 12.27 4.31
N ALA A 66 -3.40 12.85 5.18
CA ALA A 66 -3.30 14.29 5.31
C ALA A 66 -1.84 14.70 5.48
N PRO A 67 -1.42 15.82 4.88
CA PRO A 67 -0.08 16.31 5.09
C PRO A 67 0.08 16.85 6.51
N LEU A 68 1.27 16.68 7.06
CA LEU A 68 1.65 17.30 8.32
C LEU A 68 2.46 18.57 8.06
N PRO A 69 2.38 19.57 8.93
CA PRO A 69 3.23 20.75 8.81
C PRO A 69 4.70 20.34 8.84
N SER A 70 5.49 20.93 7.92
CA SER A 70 6.91 20.68 7.86
C SER A 70 7.61 21.92 7.31
N GLU A 71 8.72 22.30 7.91
CA GLU A 71 9.59 23.36 7.42
C GLU A 71 10.52 22.84 6.33
N GLU A 72 10.63 21.53 6.19
CA GLU A 72 11.46 20.90 5.18
C GLU A 72 10.73 20.77 3.86
N ARG A 73 11.49 20.61 2.76
CA ARG A 73 10.94 20.37 1.43
C ARG A 73 10.16 19.07 1.37
N ARG A 74 10.52 18.08 2.19
CA ARG A 74 9.86 16.79 2.25
C ARG A 74 8.70 16.86 3.22
N ARG A 75 7.50 16.81 2.65
CA ARG A 75 6.28 16.87 3.46
C ARG A 75 5.91 15.47 3.93
N PRO A 76 5.81 15.25 5.25
CA PRO A 76 5.30 13.97 5.74
C PRO A 76 3.78 13.94 5.63
N TYR A 77 3.26 12.73 5.50
CA TYR A 77 1.82 12.45 5.46
C TYR A 77 1.48 11.51 6.59
N ARG A 78 0.26 11.63 7.10
CA ARG A 78 -0.27 10.74 8.11
C ARG A 78 -1.54 10.05 7.61
N LEU A 79 -1.81 8.88 8.15
CA LEU A 79 -3.08 8.19 7.92
C LEU A 79 -4.17 8.90 8.73
N THR A 80 -5.29 9.23 8.09
CA THR A 80 -6.45 9.79 8.80
C THR A 80 -7.29 8.65 9.40
N ASP A 81 -8.25 9.00 10.26
CA ASP A 81 -9.19 8.01 10.78
C ASP A 81 -10.00 7.35 9.65
N ALA A 82 -10.40 8.14 8.65
CA ALA A 82 -11.08 7.60 7.47
C ALA A 82 -10.19 6.63 6.69
N GLY A 83 -8.92 6.99 6.50
CA GLY A 83 -7.95 6.12 5.83
C GLY A 83 -7.71 4.84 6.60
N ARG A 84 -7.66 4.93 7.93
CA ARG A 84 -7.50 3.74 8.78
C ARG A 84 -8.67 2.78 8.64
N ARG A 85 -9.90 3.31 8.58
CA ARG A 85 -11.09 2.48 8.35
C ARG A 85 -11.06 1.79 6.99
N VAL A 86 -10.67 2.52 5.95
CA VAL A 86 -10.54 1.96 4.59
C VAL A 86 -9.50 0.84 4.58
N LEU A 87 -8.34 1.08 5.15
CA LEU A 87 -7.27 0.08 5.21
C LEU A 87 -7.74 -1.17 5.96
N ARG A 88 -8.36 -1.00 7.13
CA ARG A 88 -8.86 -2.12 7.92
C ARG A 88 -9.87 -2.95 7.14
N HIS A 89 -10.81 -2.29 6.47
CA HIS A 89 -11.82 -2.97 5.65
C HIS A 89 -11.18 -3.80 4.53
N ARG A 90 -10.20 -3.21 3.83
CA ARG A 90 -9.50 -3.91 2.75
C ARG A 90 -8.69 -5.10 3.27
N LEU A 91 -8.01 -4.94 4.39
CA LEU A 91 -7.22 -6.04 4.97
C LEU A 91 -8.12 -7.17 5.46
N GLU A 92 -9.28 -6.86 6.05
CA GLU A 92 -10.25 -7.88 6.46
C GLU A 92 -10.80 -8.65 5.26
N ALA A 93 -11.10 -7.95 4.16
CA ALA A 93 -11.55 -8.59 2.92
C ALA A 93 -10.47 -9.51 2.34
N MET A 94 -9.22 -9.08 2.35
CA MET A 94 -8.10 -9.89 1.89
C MET A 94 -7.89 -11.13 2.75
N LYS A 95 -8.03 -10.97 4.07
CA LYS A 95 -7.95 -12.10 5.01
C LYS A 95 -9.03 -13.12 4.74
N ALA A 96 -10.27 -12.68 4.48
CA ALA A 96 -11.38 -13.55 4.15
C ALA A 96 -11.11 -14.33 2.85
N MET A 97 -10.60 -13.64 1.83
CA MET A 97 -10.20 -14.27 0.57
C MET A 97 -9.12 -15.32 0.77
N MET A 98 -8.13 -14.99 1.60
CA MET A 98 -7.04 -15.90 1.92
C MET A 98 -7.54 -17.20 2.54
N LYS A 99 -8.50 -17.09 3.47
CA LYS A 99 -9.09 -18.26 4.12
C LYS A 99 -9.83 -19.16 3.12
N VAL A 100 -10.61 -18.55 2.23
CA VAL A 100 -11.33 -19.28 1.19
C VAL A 100 -10.36 -19.98 0.24
N GLY A 101 -9.34 -19.23 -0.21
CA GLY A 101 -8.32 -19.78 -1.12
C GLY A 101 -7.57 -20.96 -0.52
N ALA A 102 -7.12 -20.81 0.73
CA ALA A 102 -6.40 -21.86 1.43
C ALA A 102 -7.24 -23.13 1.56
N ARG A 103 -8.53 -22.97 1.89
CA ARG A 103 -9.46 -24.12 2.02
C ARG A 103 -9.66 -24.82 0.68
N ARG A 104 -9.91 -24.06 -0.38
CA ARG A 104 -10.12 -24.62 -1.72
C ARG A 104 -8.90 -25.36 -2.24
N LEU A 105 -7.71 -24.83 -1.98
CA LEU A 105 -6.46 -25.48 -2.38
C LEU A 105 -6.23 -26.77 -1.59
N ALA A 106 -6.60 -26.81 -0.33
CA ALA A 106 -6.47 -28.00 0.51
C ALA A 106 -7.44 -29.11 0.07
N ASP A 107 -8.63 -28.74 -0.43
CA ASP A 107 -9.67 -29.69 -0.85
C ASP A 107 -9.50 -30.14 -2.31
N ALA A 108 -8.57 -29.54 -3.04
CA ALA A 108 -8.35 -29.83 -4.45
C ALA A 108 -7.55 -31.13 -4.65
#